data_7b59e1bb9da0739fbe1f32fc4ee70ce6
#
_entry.id   7b59e1bb9da0739fbe1f32fc4ee70ce6
#
_cell.length_a   1.000
_cell.length_b   1.000
_cell.length_c   1.000
_cell.angle_alpha   90.00
_cell.angle_beta   90.00
_cell.angle_gamma   90.00
#
_symmetry.space_group_name_H-M   'P 1'
#
loop_
_entity.id
_entity.type
_entity.pdbx_description
1 polymer ?
#
loop_
_entity_poly.entity_id
_entity_poly.type
_entity_poly.pdbx_seq_one_letter_code
_entity_poly.pdbx_strand_id
1 'polypeptide(L)'
;YIGIGLSNQGFATLNKNHPNVSIIKAEGPATYIAGLAAATDGAFKLLNGRDGLEHVDSLRAGCDGMVPGVETIDIHVAIFETFMSGDEVEADRIFTQALPLISFLMHSVDHLLCYGKRLAARRLGLAEPNDRLPSQQPTEFGLQVLDRWSKDLAEL
;
A
#
# COMPACT_ATOMS: atom_id res chain seq x y z
N TYR A 1 13.92 -1.21 -0.66
CA TYR A 1 13.45 -2.58 -0.55
C TYR A 1 14.45 -3.49 -1.25
N ILE A 2 15.25 -4.16 -0.46
CA ILE A 2 16.14 -5.21 -0.95
C ILE A 2 15.31 -6.48 -0.88
N GLY A 3 15.01 -7.10 -1.99
CA GLY A 3 14.20 -8.32 -2.09
C GLY A 3 14.85 -9.51 -1.40
N ILE A 4 14.99 -9.43 -0.08
CA ILE A 4 15.42 -10.53 0.76
C ILE A 4 14.16 -11.13 1.37
N GLY A 5 13.60 -12.10 0.68
CA GLY A 5 12.42 -12.83 1.13
C GLY A 5 12.49 -14.28 0.67
N LEU A 6 11.51 -15.06 1.08
CA LEU A 6 11.37 -16.42 0.58
C LEU A 6 11.01 -16.38 -0.91
N SER A 7 11.53 -17.34 -1.67
CA SER A 7 11.03 -17.60 -3.02
C SER A 7 9.59 -18.15 -2.95
N ASN A 8 8.86 -18.10 -4.07
CA ASN A 8 7.52 -18.69 -4.14
C ASN A 8 7.53 -20.18 -3.70
N GLN A 9 8.54 -20.93 -4.10
CA GLN A 9 8.73 -22.30 -3.64
C GLN A 9 9.06 -22.40 -2.14
N GLY A 10 9.75 -21.40 -1.59
CA GLY A 10 10.02 -21.30 -0.16
C GLY A 10 8.74 -21.12 0.65
N PHE A 11 7.78 -20.30 0.18
CA PHE A 11 6.46 -20.14 0.80
C PHE A 11 5.65 -21.43 0.75
N ALA A 12 5.63 -22.16 -0.38
CA ALA A 12 4.96 -23.45 -0.48
C ALA A 12 5.54 -24.47 0.52
N THR A 13 6.86 -24.48 0.68
CA THR A 13 7.54 -25.33 1.67
C THR A 13 7.22 -24.90 3.12
N LEU A 14 7.17 -23.59 3.37
CA LEU A 14 6.79 -23.04 4.68
C LEU A 14 5.39 -23.49 5.09
N ASN A 15 4.41 -23.34 4.21
CA ASN A 15 3.03 -23.78 4.51
C ASN A 15 2.95 -25.28 4.79
N LYS A 16 3.64 -26.09 4.00
CA LYS A 16 3.67 -27.56 4.23
C LYS A 16 4.20 -27.93 5.60
N ASN A 17 5.23 -27.25 6.08
CA ASN A 17 5.90 -27.55 7.35
C ASN A 17 5.26 -26.82 8.55
N HIS A 18 4.60 -25.69 8.31
CA HIS A 18 4.02 -24.79 9.30
C HIS A 18 2.64 -24.30 8.87
N PRO A 19 1.61 -25.17 8.87
CA PRO A 19 0.27 -24.81 8.36
C PRO A 19 -0.46 -23.73 9.19
N ASN A 20 0.04 -23.42 10.37
CA ASN A 20 -0.42 -22.30 11.19
C ASN A 20 0.03 -20.92 10.66
N VAL A 21 1.02 -20.86 9.77
CA VAL A 21 1.41 -19.64 9.06
C VAL A 21 0.52 -19.52 7.84
N SER A 22 -0.50 -18.69 7.93
CA SER A 22 -1.61 -18.61 6.95
C SER A 22 -1.77 -17.25 6.29
N ILE A 23 -0.97 -16.25 6.66
CA ILE A 23 -1.04 -14.89 6.13
C ILE A 23 0.36 -14.44 5.71
N ILE A 24 0.46 -13.83 4.54
CA ILE A 24 1.68 -13.21 4.03
C ILE A 24 1.40 -11.75 3.71
N LYS A 25 2.20 -10.83 4.25
CA LYS A 25 2.34 -9.48 3.70
C LYS A 25 3.46 -9.52 2.65
N ALA A 26 3.08 -9.57 1.38
CA ALA A 26 3.99 -9.91 0.29
C ALA A 26 4.91 -8.78 -0.17
N GLU A 27 4.51 -7.52 0.00
CA GLU A 27 5.31 -6.30 -0.25
C GLU A 27 6.02 -6.28 -1.62
N GLY A 28 5.31 -6.61 -2.69
CA GLY A 28 5.86 -6.71 -4.03
C GLY A 28 5.00 -6.11 -5.14
N PRO A 29 5.51 -6.04 -6.39
CA PRO A 29 4.68 -5.65 -7.52
C PRO A 29 3.56 -6.67 -7.78
N ALA A 30 2.47 -6.23 -8.43
CA ALA A 30 1.32 -7.10 -8.72
C ALA A 30 1.72 -8.37 -9.50
N THR A 31 2.72 -8.28 -10.37
CA THR A 31 3.26 -9.43 -11.09
C THR A 31 3.92 -10.47 -10.17
N TYR A 32 4.58 -10.03 -9.10
CA TYR A 32 5.09 -10.94 -8.07
C TYR A 32 3.95 -11.57 -7.26
N ILE A 33 2.93 -10.80 -6.92
CA ILE A 33 1.73 -11.29 -6.22
C ILE A 33 1.06 -12.40 -7.02
N ALA A 34 0.86 -12.20 -8.33
CA ALA A 34 0.29 -13.21 -9.22
C ALA A 34 1.09 -14.53 -9.20
N GLY A 35 2.42 -14.43 -9.27
CA GLY A 35 3.30 -15.60 -9.17
C GLY A 35 3.24 -16.30 -7.81
N LEU A 36 3.12 -15.53 -6.73
CA LEU A 36 2.99 -16.07 -5.37
C LEU A 36 1.64 -16.76 -5.18
N ALA A 37 0.55 -16.14 -5.61
CA ALA A 37 -0.80 -16.71 -5.56
C ALA A 37 -0.86 -18.05 -6.30
N ALA A 38 -0.32 -18.12 -7.52
CA ALA A 38 -0.25 -19.35 -8.31
C ALA A 38 0.60 -20.44 -7.63
N ALA A 39 1.73 -20.07 -7.02
CA ALA A 39 2.64 -21.04 -6.40
C ALA A 39 2.13 -21.58 -5.05
N THR A 40 1.23 -20.86 -4.38
CA THR A 40 0.71 -21.24 -3.06
C THR A 40 -0.71 -21.78 -3.09
N ASP A 41 -1.38 -21.71 -4.23
CA ASP A 41 -2.70 -22.31 -4.51
C ASP A 41 -3.72 -22.08 -3.38
N GLY A 42 -3.84 -20.83 -2.92
CA GLY A 42 -4.78 -20.44 -1.86
C GLY A 42 -4.36 -20.87 -0.44
N ALA A 43 -3.15 -21.41 -0.25
CA ALA A 43 -2.65 -21.84 1.06
C ALA A 43 -2.44 -20.64 2.03
N PHE A 44 -2.33 -19.43 1.51
CA PHE A 44 -2.17 -18.21 2.30
C PHE A 44 -3.19 -17.15 1.92
N LYS A 45 -3.55 -16.33 2.91
CA LYS A 45 -4.12 -15.03 2.66
C LYS A 45 -3.00 -14.06 2.29
N LEU A 46 -3.09 -13.48 1.10
CA LEU A 46 -2.06 -12.58 0.56
C LEU A 46 -2.49 -11.13 0.79
N LEU A 47 -1.68 -10.40 1.54
CA LEU A 47 -1.82 -8.95 1.70
C LEU A 47 -0.64 -8.27 1.03
N ASN A 48 -0.90 -7.29 0.17
CA ASN A 48 0.17 -6.47 -0.36
C ASN A 48 0.35 -5.19 0.48
N GLY A 49 1.44 -4.50 0.27
CA GLY A 49 1.77 -3.23 0.94
C GLY A 49 2.09 -2.15 -0.08
N ARG A 50 3.25 -1.49 0.06
CA ARG A 50 3.72 -0.41 -0.81
C ARG A 50 2.71 0.74 -0.92
N ASP A 51 2.04 1.02 0.20
CA ASP A 51 1.00 2.07 0.29
C ASP A 51 -0.05 1.98 -0.85
N GLY A 52 -0.37 0.77 -1.27
CA GLY A 52 -1.35 0.53 -2.31
C GLY A 52 -0.96 0.98 -3.73
N LEU A 53 0.33 1.17 -4.03
CA LEU A 53 0.82 1.66 -5.33
C LEU A 53 0.27 0.89 -6.55
N GLU A 54 -0.08 -0.37 -6.37
CA GLU A 54 -0.68 -1.22 -7.41
C GLU A 54 -1.92 -1.95 -6.84
N HIS A 55 -2.80 -1.21 -6.12
CA HIS A 55 -3.87 -1.82 -5.32
C HIS A 55 -4.80 -2.68 -6.19
N VAL A 56 -5.42 -2.09 -7.21
CA VAL A 56 -6.41 -2.80 -8.04
C VAL A 56 -5.78 -3.99 -8.78
N ASP A 57 -4.58 -3.80 -9.33
CA ASP A 57 -3.87 -4.90 -10.00
C ASP A 57 -3.43 -5.99 -9.04
N SER A 58 -3.10 -5.64 -7.78
CA SER A 58 -2.82 -6.63 -6.72
C SER A 58 -4.06 -7.47 -6.41
N LEU A 59 -5.25 -6.87 -6.34
CA LEU A 59 -6.50 -7.61 -6.15
C LEU A 59 -6.79 -8.54 -7.33
N ARG A 60 -6.62 -8.07 -8.57
CA ARG A 60 -6.72 -8.91 -9.79
C ARG A 60 -5.71 -10.05 -9.79
N ALA A 61 -4.54 -9.84 -9.22
CA ALA A 61 -3.50 -10.86 -9.09
C ALA A 61 -3.77 -11.91 -8.00
N GLY A 62 -4.88 -11.81 -7.27
CA GLY A 62 -5.29 -12.75 -6.23
C GLY A 62 -4.89 -12.33 -4.81
N CYS A 63 -4.62 -11.06 -4.58
CA CYS A 63 -4.45 -10.53 -3.22
C CYS A 63 -5.80 -10.50 -2.48
N ASP A 64 -5.80 -10.90 -1.21
CA ASP A 64 -6.98 -10.84 -0.33
C ASP A 64 -7.18 -9.46 0.30
N GLY A 65 -6.20 -8.56 0.17
CA GLY A 65 -6.29 -7.21 0.71
C GLY A 65 -5.00 -6.41 0.62
N MET A 66 -5.04 -5.22 1.22
CA MET A 66 -3.95 -4.25 1.19
C MET A 66 -3.60 -3.77 2.60
N VAL A 67 -2.34 -3.48 2.84
CA VAL A 67 -1.85 -2.82 4.05
C VAL A 67 -1.25 -1.47 3.65
N PRO A 68 -2.08 -0.42 3.51
CA PRO A 68 -1.63 0.91 3.15
C PRO A 68 -1.13 1.69 4.36
N GLY A 69 -0.65 2.91 4.12
CA GLY A 69 -0.44 3.90 5.15
C GLY A 69 -1.77 4.48 5.66
N VAL A 70 -1.75 5.04 6.87
CA VAL A 70 -2.95 5.62 7.48
C VAL A 70 -3.44 6.86 6.74
N GLU A 71 -2.55 7.58 6.09
CA GLU A 71 -2.83 8.83 5.37
C GLU A 71 -3.76 8.67 4.17
N THR A 72 -3.95 7.44 3.68
CA THR A 72 -4.79 7.12 2.50
C THR A 72 -5.74 5.95 2.75
N ILE A 73 -5.92 5.55 4.02
CA ILE A 73 -6.65 4.32 4.39
C ILE A 73 -8.09 4.30 3.87
N ASP A 74 -8.82 5.39 3.97
CA ASP A 74 -10.21 5.54 3.51
C ASP A 74 -10.33 5.35 2.00
N ILE A 75 -9.37 5.87 1.23
CA ILE A 75 -9.32 5.69 -0.22
C ILE A 75 -9.14 4.20 -0.55
N HIS A 76 -8.22 3.54 0.17
CA HIS A 76 -7.96 2.12 -0.06
C HIS A 76 -9.11 1.23 0.39
N VAL A 77 -9.85 1.62 1.42
CA VAL A 77 -11.11 0.96 1.81
C VAL A 77 -12.13 1.09 0.69
N ALA A 78 -12.33 2.31 0.16
CA ALA A 78 -13.27 2.54 -0.93
C ALA A 78 -12.91 1.74 -2.19
N ILE A 79 -11.62 1.69 -2.57
CA ILE A 79 -11.14 0.86 -3.69
C ILE A 79 -11.46 -0.61 -3.45
N PHE A 80 -11.12 -1.12 -2.26
CA PHE A 80 -11.33 -2.53 -1.92
C PHE A 80 -12.80 -2.92 -1.94
N GLU A 81 -13.66 -2.15 -1.27
CA GLU A 81 -15.10 -2.43 -1.22
C GLU A 81 -15.75 -2.37 -2.61
N THR A 82 -15.36 -1.39 -3.41
CA THR A 82 -15.85 -1.24 -4.79
C THR A 82 -15.43 -2.41 -5.67
N PHE A 83 -14.15 -2.80 -5.59
CA PHE A 83 -13.64 -3.97 -6.31
C PHE A 83 -14.35 -5.25 -5.89
N MET A 84 -14.51 -5.49 -4.60
CA MET A 84 -15.17 -6.68 -4.05
C MET A 84 -16.68 -6.74 -4.36
N SER A 85 -17.31 -5.59 -4.62
CA SER A 85 -18.71 -5.55 -5.10
C SER A 85 -18.83 -5.91 -6.59
N GLY A 86 -17.71 -6.06 -7.31
CA GLY A 86 -17.66 -6.39 -8.74
C GLY A 86 -17.59 -5.16 -9.66
N ASP A 87 -17.56 -3.93 -9.13
CA ASP A 87 -17.40 -2.71 -9.93
C ASP A 87 -15.92 -2.34 -10.10
N GLU A 88 -15.21 -3.16 -10.89
CA GLU A 88 -13.80 -2.93 -11.15
C GLU A 88 -13.52 -1.61 -11.90
N VAL A 89 -14.46 -1.14 -12.71
CA VAL A 89 -14.31 0.12 -13.46
C VAL A 89 -14.28 1.31 -12.50
N GLU A 90 -15.16 1.32 -11.53
CA GLU A 90 -15.18 2.36 -10.51
C GLU A 90 -13.97 2.25 -9.57
N ALA A 91 -13.55 1.04 -9.20
CA ALA A 91 -12.34 0.82 -8.43
C ALA A 91 -11.09 1.39 -9.14
N ASP A 92 -10.96 1.15 -10.45
CA ASP A 92 -9.90 1.74 -11.29
C ASP A 92 -9.99 3.28 -11.32
N ARG A 93 -11.19 3.83 -11.37
CA ARG A 93 -11.39 5.28 -11.37
C ARG A 93 -10.91 5.92 -10.05
N ILE A 94 -11.33 5.35 -8.92
CA ILE A 94 -10.89 5.83 -7.58
C ILE A 94 -9.37 5.71 -7.47
N PHE A 95 -8.81 4.57 -7.83
CA PHE A 95 -7.36 4.33 -7.81
C PHE A 95 -6.59 5.33 -8.67
N THR A 96 -7.05 5.58 -9.90
CA THR A 96 -6.41 6.52 -10.83
C THR A 96 -6.38 7.95 -10.26
N GLN A 97 -7.40 8.36 -9.54
CA GLN A 97 -7.42 9.68 -8.89
C GLN A 97 -6.43 9.77 -7.72
N ALA A 98 -6.24 8.69 -6.97
CA ALA A 98 -5.31 8.65 -5.85
C ALA A 98 -3.84 8.43 -6.28
N LEU A 99 -3.61 7.82 -7.44
CA LEU A 99 -2.30 7.37 -7.89
C LEU A 99 -1.21 8.46 -7.88
N PRO A 100 -1.45 9.73 -8.27
CA PRO A 100 -0.42 10.76 -8.20
C PRO A 100 0.08 11.01 -6.77
N LEU A 101 -0.81 10.98 -5.77
CA LEU A 101 -0.44 11.11 -4.36
C LEU A 101 0.34 9.89 -3.89
N ILE A 102 -0.17 8.68 -4.14
CA ILE A 102 0.47 7.43 -3.77
C ILE A 102 1.86 7.33 -4.40
N SER A 103 1.98 7.67 -5.69
CA SER A 103 3.26 7.68 -6.40
C SER A 103 4.25 8.67 -5.80
N PHE A 104 3.79 9.86 -5.39
CA PHE A 104 4.63 10.83 -4.69
C PHE A 104 5.10 10.28 -3.34
N LEU A 105 4.21 9.73 -2.53
CA LEU A 105 4.54 9.20 -1.20
C LEU A 105 5.49 8.00 -1.29
N MET A 106 5.25 7.09 -2.23
CA MET A 106 6.00 5.84 -2.37
C MET A 106 7.30 5.96 -3.17
N HIS A 107 7.80 7.16 -3.39
CA HIS A 107 9.11 7.36 -4.01
C HIS A 107 10.24 6.61 -3.25
N SER A 108 10.18 6.61 -1.92
CA SER A 108 11.02 5.80 -1.04
C SER A 108 10.35 5.68 0.34
N VAL A 109 10.83 4.78 1.19
CA VAL A 109 10.36 4.68 2.58
C VAL A 109 10.62 5.98 3.34
N ASP A 110 11.80 6.59 3.15
CA ASP A 110 12.13 7.86 3.79
C ASP A 110 11.21 8.98 3.34
N HIS A 111 10.82 8.97 2.06
CA HIS A 111 9.89 9.94 1.49
C HIS A 111 8.47 9.74 2.06
N LEU A 112 7.99 8.51 2.14
CA LEU A 112 6.73 8.17 2.80
C LEU A 112 6.73 8.61 4.27
N LEU A 113 7.77 8.29 5.02
CA LEU A 113 7.89 8.72 6.42
C LEU A 113 7.95 10.25 6.57
N CYS A 114 8.56 10.94 5.63
CA CYS A 114 8.65 12.40 5.65
C CYS A 114 7.29 13.07 5.36
N TYR A 115 6.66 12.73 4.24
CA TYR A 115 5.46 13.40 3.75
C TYR A 115 4.16 12.72 4.17
N GLY A 116 4.13 11.39 4.21
CA GLY A 116 2.96 10.62 4.62
C GLY A 116 2.57 10.87 6.08
N LYS A 117 3.55 10.92 7.01
CA LYS A 117 3.26 11.29 8.40
C LYS A 117 2.61 12.67 8.53
N ARG A 118 3.06 13.63 7.74
CA ARG A 118 2.50 14.98 7.73
C ARG A 118 1.08 15.00 7.22
N LEU A 119 0.83 14.27 6.15
CA LEU A 119 -0.52 14.10 5.63
C LEU A 119 -1.44 13.42 6.66
N ALA A 120 -0.98 12.32 7.25
CA ALA A 120 -1.71 11.62 8.29
C ALA A 120 -2.05 12.53 9.48
N ALA A 121 -1.05 13.28 9.98
CA ALA A 121 -1.26 14.21 11.08
C ALA A 121 -2.31 15.27 10.74
N ARG A 122 -2.25 15.86 9.55
CA ARG A 122 -3.24 16.86 9.10
C ARG A 122 -4.64 16.27 9.03
N ARG A 123 -4.80 15.09 8.41
CA ARG A 123 -6.11 14.43 8.24
C ARG A 123 -6.72 13.97 9.57
N LEU A 124 -5.88 13.68 10.57
CA LEU A 124 -6.29 13.28 11.92
C LEU A 124 -6.40 14.45 12.90
N GLY A 125 -6.21 15.70 12.45
CA GLY A 125 -6.23 16.87 13.32
C GLY A 125 -5.13 16.89 14.39
N LEU A 126 -4.01 16.21 14.13
CA LEU A 126 -2.86 16.11 15.03
C LEU A 126 -1.85 17.24 14.77
N ALA A 127 -1.01 17.51 15.76
CA ALA A 127 0.09 18.44 15.61
C ALA A 127 1.10 17.96 14.55
N GLU A 128 1.85 18.91 13.96
CA GLU A 128 2.94 18.60 13.02
C GLU A 128 3.90 17.58 13.64
N PRO A 129 4.23 16.48 12.95
CA PRO A 129 5.05 15.43 13.51
C PRO A 129 6.51 15.84 13.61
N ASN A 130 7.17 15.44 14.69
CA ASN A 130 8.61 15.55 14.83
C ASN A 130 9.30 14.41 14.05
N ASP A 131 10.33 14.76 13.29
CA ASP A 131 11.16 13.78 12.59
C ASP A 131 12.30 13.30 13.48
N ARG A 132 12.33 12.00 13.73
CA ARG A 132 13.46 11.39 14.48
C ARG A 132 14.65 11.22 13.55
N LEU A 133 15.77 11.84 13.90
CA LEU A 133 17.03 11.75 13.15
C LEU A 133 17.70 10.37 13.29
N PRO A 134 18.40 9.90 12.23
CA PRO A 134 18.50 10.51 10.90
C PRO A 134 17.22 10.30 10.09
N SER A 135 16.72 11.35 9.43
CA SER A 135 15.50 11.32 8.63
C SER A 135 15.59 12.33 7.48
N GLN A 136 14.85 12.05 6.41
CA GLN A 136 14.62 13.03 5.36
C GLN A 136 13.87 14.23 5.94
N GLN A 137 14.34 15.45 5.63
CA GLN A 137 13.63 16.67 5.99
C GLN A 137 12.73 17.12 4.84
N PRO A 138 11.54 17.65 5.11
CA PRO A 138 10.67 18.15 4.06
C PRO A 138 11.27 19.37 3.39
N THR A 139 11.06 19.47 2.08
CA THR A 139 11.37 20.69 1.32
C THR A 139 10.09 21.48 1.12
N GLU A 140 10.20 22.79 0.91
CA GLU A 140 9.06 23.63 0.59
C GLU A 140 8.31 23.14 -0.66
N PHE A 141 9.05 22.80 -1.71
CA PHE A 141 8.46 22.25 -2.93
C PHE A 141 7.75 20.90 -2.68
N GLY A 142 8.34 20.02 -1.86
CA GLY A 142 7.72 18.75 -1.52
C GLY A 142 6.39 18.92 -0.75
N LEU A 143 6.32 19.91 0.14
CA LEU A 143 5.07 20.27 0.83
C LEU A 143 4.03 20.82 -0.14
N GLN A 144 4.42 21.66 -1.11
CA GLN A 144 3.53 22.14 -2.16
C GLN A 144 2.98 21.01 -3.05
N VAL A 145 3.81 20.01 -3.37
CA VAL A 145 3.36 18.81 -4.10
C VAL A 145 2.37 18.00 -3.27
N LEU A 146 2.68 17.78 -1.99
CA LEU A 146 1.78 17.10 -1.05
C LEU A 146 0.42 17.82 -0.99
N ASP A 147 0.42 19.13 -0.79
CA ASP A 147 -0.79 19.94 -0.72
C ASP A 147 -1.61 19.87 -2.02
N ARG A 148 -0.93 19.90 -3.16
CA ARG A 148 -1.57 19.79 -4.46
C ARG A 148 -2.37 18.50 -4.64
N TRP A 149 -1.79 17.37 -4.25
CA TRP A 149 -2.37 16.06 -4.48
C TRP A 149 -3.30 15.59 -3.35
N SER A 150 -3.26 16.25 -2.19
CA SER A 150 -4.12 15.91 -1.04
C SER A 150 -5.23 16.91 -0.78
N LYS A 151 -5.35 17.99 -1.58
CA LYS A 151 -6.28 19.10 -1.35
C LYS A 151 -7.76 18.71 -1.23
N ASP A 152 -8.16 17.63 -1.90
CA ASP A 152 -9.55 17.18 -1.97
C ASP A 152 -9.81 16.00 -0.98
N LEU A 153 -8.83 15.65 -0.15
CA LEU A 153 -9.00 14.59 0.85
C LEU A 153 -9.73 15.13 2.09
N ALA A 154 -10.71 14.37 2.57
CA ALA A 154 -11.41 14.66 3.82
C ALA A 154 -10.51 14.46 5.05
N GLU A 155 -10.96 14.97 6.20
CA GLU A 155 -10.44 14.56 7.51
C GLU A 155 -10.80 13.08 7.77
N LEU A 156 -9.96 12.38 8.55
CA LEU A 156 -10.18 10.98 8.95
C LEU A 156 -10.89 10.88 10.28
#